data_39c2eeb3c3ffbc8f215d7e111041717d
#
_entry.id   39c2eeb3c3ffbc8f215d7e111041717d
#
_cell.length_a   1.000
_cell.length_b   1.000
_cell.length_c   1.000
_cell.angle_alpha   90.00
_cell.angle_beta   90.00
_cell.angle_gamma   90.00
#
_symmetry.space_group_name_H-M   'P 1'
#
loop_
_entity.id
_entity.type
_entity.pdbx_description
1 polymer ?
#
loop_
_entity_poly.entity_id
_entity_poly.type
_entity_poly.pdbx_seq_one_letter_code
_entity_poly.pdbx_strand_id
1 'polypeptide(L)'
;KQIARFLEDSGADRVITLDVHAEAIMGFFNKAKLEDLHASRTIINHFLAHYDHSNLIVTSADVGGAEKARFYSKALQTELAIVDKARDYSHASVIESMRLVGDVKSKNVFIPDDMISTGGTIVNAAQLLKDHGAANIYVACSLPFFNGNAKEKLQKAYDEGLIKKVFGTDAVMHGEKFSEQNPW
;
A
#
# COMPACT_ATOMS: atom_id res chain seq x y z
N LYS A 1 20.88 -1.66 -10.20
CA LYS A 1 22.35 -1.52 -10.23
C LYS A 1 22.80 -0.39 -11.15
N GLN A 2 22.37 -0.33 -12.43
CA GLN A 2 22.76 0.74 -13.36
C GLN A 2 22.36 2.14 -12.87
N ILE A 3 21.13 2.32 -12.38
CA ILE A 3 20.66 3.60 -11.83
C ILE A 3 21.57 4.08 -10.69
N ALA A 4 21.93 3.20 -9.74
CA ALA A 4 22.84 3.55 -8.66
C ALA A 4 24.19 4.07 -9.20
N ARG A 5 24.76 3.37 -10.19
CA ARG A 5 26.01 3.81 -10.84
C ARG A 5 25.87 5.16 -11.54
N PHE A 6 24.77 5.39 -12.26
CA PHE A 6 24.56 6.68 -12.93
C PHE A 6 24.48 7.84 -11.94
N LEU A 7 23.83 7.64 -10.79
CA LEU A 7 23.77 8.65 -9.73
C LEU A 7 25.18 8.94 -9.17
N GLU A 8 25.95 7.89 -8.88
CA GLU A 8 27.33 8.02 -8.38
C GLU A 8 28.25 8.68 -9.41
N ASP A 9 28.17 8.29 -10.68
CA ASP A 9 28.98 8.85 -11.77
C ASP A 9 28.60 10.31 -12.07
N SER A 10 27.36 10.71 -11.74
CA SER A 10 26.89 12.10 -11.80
C SER A 10 27.33 12.94 -10.60
N GLY A 11 28.09 12.36 -9.65
CA GLY A 11 28.64 13.06 -8.50
C GLY A 11 27.73 13.10 -7.26
N ALA A 12 26.73 12.22 -7.16
CA ALA A 12 25.91 12.14 -5.96
C ALA A 12 26.70 11.49 -4.81
N ASP A 13 26.86 12.21 -3.70
CA ASP A 13 27.44 11.71 -2.45
C ASP A 13 26.41 11.03 -1.55
N ARG A 14 25.14 11.43 -1.68
CA ARG A 14 24.03 10.92 -0.89
C ARG A 14 22.76 10.81 -1.74
N VAL A 15 22.03 9.72 -1.59
CA VAL A 15 20.72 9.49 -2.19
C VAL A 15 19.71 9.26 -1.07
N ILE A 16 18.63 10.02 -1.07
CA ILE A 16 17.53 9.86 -0.10
C ILE A 16 16.33 9.31 -0.85
N THR A 17 15.74 8.25 -0.30
CA THR A 17 14.52 7.62 -0.82
C THR A 17 13.41 7.66 0.24
N LEU A 18 12.18 7.41 -0.16
CA LEU A 18 11.04 7.26 0.73
C LEU A 18 10.38 5.91 0.47
N ASP A 19 10.40 5.04 1.49
CA ASP A 19 9.80 3.70 1.47
C ASP A 19 10.17 2.93 0.20
N VAL A 20 11.46 2.71 -0.02
CA VAL A 20 11.95 1.98 -1.18
C VAL A 20 11.32 0.59 -1.28
N HIS A 21 10.82 0.23 -2.47
CA HIS A 21 10.10 -1.03 -2.66
C HIS A 21 10.94 -2.28 -2.37
N ALA A 22 12.25 -2.21 -2.62
CA ALA A 22 13.17 -3.33 -2.38
C ALA A 22 14.44 -2.82 -1.68
N GLU A 23 14.61 -3.11 -0.42
CA GLU A 23 15.77 -2.71 0.40
C GLU A 23 17.11 -3.18 -0.20
N ALA A 24 17.11 -4.29 -0.97
CA ALA A 24 18.29 -4.77 -1.69
C ALA A 24 18.91 -3.72 -2.64
N ILE A 25 18.17 -2.66 -3.01
CA ILE A 25 18.67 -1.54 -3.81
C ILE A 25 19.84 -0.84 -3.10
N MET A 26 19.83 -0.78 -1.76
CA MET A 26 20.90 -0.18 -0.96
C MET A 26 22.27 -0.82 -1.28
N GLY A 27 22.32 -2.13 -1.51
CA GLY A 27 23.54 -2.87 -1.84
C GLY A 27 24.10 -2.59 -3.24
N PHE A 28 23.45 -1.76 -4.05
CA PHE A 28 23.94 -1.39 -5.38
C PHE A 28 24.77 -0.11 -5.38
N PHE A 29 24.76 0.65 -4.29
CA PHE A 29 25.59 1.83 -4.10
C PHE A 29 26.95 1.43 -3.54
N ASN A 30 28.03 1.96 -4.10
CA ASN A 30 29.41 1.67 -3.67
C ASN A 30 30.09 2.87 -3.05
N LYS A 31 29.73 4.08 -3.46
CA LYS A 31 30.33 5.35 -3.02
C LYS A 31 29.31 6.23 -2.33
N ALA A 32 28.16 6.44 -2.96
CA ALA A 32 27.09 7.25 -2.39
C ALA A 32 26.40 6.51 -1.25
N LYS A 33 26.03 7.25 -0.20
CA LYS A 33 25.20 6.72 0.88
C LYS A 33 23.73 6.80 0.50
N LEU A 34 23.04 5.65 0.47
CA LEU A 34 21.60 5.63 0.36
C LEU A 34 20.97 5.65 1.76
N GLU A 35 20.04 6.57 1.98
CA GLU A 35 19.23 6.68 3.18
C GLU A 35 17.75 6.54 2.80
N ASP A 36 17.08 5.53 3.34
CA ASP A 36 15.66 5.33 3.12
C ASP A 36 14.86 5.90 4.29
N LEU A 37 13.98 6.85 3.99
CA LEU A 37 13.05 7.43 4.95
C LEU A 37 11.74 6.65 4.92
N HIS A 38 11.04 6.64 6.06
CA HIS A 38 9.77 5.92 6.17
C HIS A 38 8.62 6.86 6.51
N ALA A 39 7.56 6.82 5.71
CA ALA A 39 6.33 7.58 5.92
C ALA A 39 5.44 6.98 7.02
N SER A 40 5.76 5.80 7.51
CA SER A 40 4.89 5.02 8.40
C SER A 40 4.42 5.78 9.63
N ARG A 41 5.28 6.57 10.28
CA ARG A 41 4.91 7.38 11.45
C ARG A 41 3.86 8.45 11.09
N THR A 42 4.06 9.13 9.98
CA THR A 42 3.13 10.17 9.48
C THR A 42 1.78 9.55 9.12
N ILE A 43 1.81 8.42 8.41
CA ILE A 43 0.62 7.66 8.01
C ILE A 43 -0.16 7.18 9.24
N ILE A 44 0.50 6.57 10.23
CA ILE A 44 -0.13 6.08 11.46
C ILE A 44 -0.77 7.25 12.23
N ASN A 45 -0.04 8.33 12.44
CA ASN A 45 -0.55 9.49 13.18
C ASN A 45 -1.77 10.11 12.47
N HIS A 46 -1.73 10.21 11.15
CA HIS A 46 -2.86 10.72 10.37
C HIS A 46 -4.07 9.79 10.48
N PHE A 47 -3.87 8.47 10.36
CA PHE A 47 -4.94 7.48 10.48
C PHE A 47 -5.63 7.56 11.85
N LEU A 48 -4.85 7.53 12.93
CA LEU A 48 -5.39 7.57 14.29
C LEU A 48 -6.13 8.88 14.63
N ALA A 49 -5.70 9.98 14.01
CA ALA A 49 -6.32 11.29 14.26
C ALA A 49 -7.64 11.51 13.51
N HIS A 50 -7.86 10.84 12.37
CA HIS A 50 -8.95 11.20 11.45
C HIS A 50 -9.93 10.06 11.14
N TYR A 51 -9.59 8.80 11.46
CA TYR A 51 -10.42 7.66 11.07
C TYR A 51 -10.76 6.76 12.26
N ASP A 52 -11.88 6.05 12.10
CA ASP A 52 -12.30 5.06 13.09
C ASP A 52 -11.33 3.86 13.08
N HIS A 53 -10.67 3.68 14.20
CA HIS A 53 -9.73 2.58 14.45
C HIS A 53 -10.23 1.60 15.52
N SER A 54 -11.51 1.66 15.88
CA SER A 54 -12.14 0.66 16.73
C SER A 54 -12.19 -0.69 16.03
N ASN A 55 -11.98 -1.78 16.76
CA ASN A 55 -11.98 -3.15 16.21
C ASN A 55 -11.13 -3.28 14.94
N LEU A 56 -9.92 -2.69 14.96
CA LEU A 56 -9.03 -2.59 13.83
C LEU A 56 -8.24 -3.88 13.60
N ILE A 57 -8.05 -4.22 12.33
CA ILE A 57 -7.09 -5.23 11.87
C ILE A 57 -6.24 -4.65 10.73
N VAL A 58 -4.96 -4.92 10.73
CA VAL A 58 -4.08 -4.59 9.60
C VAL A 58 -4.05 -5.76 8.65
N THR A 59 -4.09 -5.48 7.34
CA THR A 59 -4.09 -6.52 6.31
C THR A 59 -3.12 -6.14 5.19
N SER A 60 -2.31 -7.09 4.72
CA SER A 60 -1.57 -6.89 3.47
C SER A 60 -2.46 -7.17 2.26
N ALA A 61 -2.29 -6.40 1.18
CA ALA A 61 -3.01 -6.60 -0.08
C ALA A 61 -2.50 -7.80 -0.89
N ASP A 62 -1.30 -8.29 -0.57
CA ASP A 62 -0.68 -9.52 -1.09
C ASP A 62 0.40 -10.02 -0.12
N VAL A 63 1.01 -11.17 -0.45
CA VAL A 63 2.07 -11.78 0.37
C VAL A 63 3.32 -10.91 0.42
N GLY A 64 3.63 -10.18 -0.66
CA GLY A 64 4.79 -9.28 -0.71
C GLY A 64 4.71 -8.14 0.31
N GLY A 65 3.51 -7.64 0.58
CA GLY A 65 3.25 -6.59 1.59
C GLY A 65 3.19 -7.08 3.04
N ALA A 66 3.32 -8.39 3.30
CA ALA A 66 3.08 -8.96 4.63
C ALA A 66 4.05 -8.44 5.71
N GLU A 67 5.31 -8.18 5.37
CA GLU A 67 6.29 -7.64 6.32
C GLU A 67 5.94 -6.21 6.72
N LYS A 68 5.59 -5.37 5.75
CA LYS A 68 5.11 -4.01 5.98
C LYS A 68 3.84 -4.02 6.84
N ALA A 69 2.84 -4.82 6.49
CA ALA A 69 1.61 -4.95 7.26
C ALA A 69 1.88 -5.40 8.70
N ARG A 70 2.84 -6.31 8.92
CA ARG A 70 3.29 -6.74 10.25
C ARG A 70 3.88 -5.60 11.06
N PHE A 71 4.67 -4.72 10.44
CA PHE A 71 5.18 -3.52 11.11
C PHE A 71 4.03 -2.64 11.59
N TYR A 72 3.06 -2.34 10.71
CA TYR A 72 1.91 -1.52 11.08
C TYR A 72 1.01 -2.18 12.13
N SER A 73 0.79 -3.50 12.06
CA SER A 73 -0.01 -4.21 13.07
C SER A 73 0.62 -4.13 14.47
N LYS A 74 1.95 -4.26 14.55
CA LYS A 74 2.68 -4.07 15.82
C LYS A 74 2.59 -2.63 16.32
N ALA A 75 2.77 -1.65 15.44
CA ALA A 75 2.72 -0.23 15.82
C ALA A 75 1.31 0.21 16.27
N LEU A 76 0.27 -0.35 15.67
CA LEU A 76 -1.13 -0.09 16.00
C LEU A 76 -1.68 -1.05 17.06
N GLN A 77 -0.89 -2.03 17.53
CA GLN A 77 -1.28 -3.06 18.51
C GLN A 77 -2.54 -3.83 18.09
N THR A 78 -2.58 -4.24 16.82
CA THR A 78 -3.71 -4.96 16.23
C THR A 78 -3.30 -6.34 15.73
N GLU A 79 -4.29 -7.16 15.41
CA GLU A 79 -4.10 -8.40 14.67
C GLU A 79 -3.64 -8.12 13.23
N LEU A 80 -3.12 -9.16 12.56
CA LEU A 80 -2.68 -9.15 11.18
C LEU A 80 -3.45 -10.21 10.39
N ALA A 81 -4.00 -9.81 9.25
CA ALA A 81 -4.46 -10.72 8.22
C ALA A 81 -3.60 -10.57 6.95
N ILE A 82 -3.63 -11.56 6.06
CA ILE A 82 -2.85 -11.55 4.82
C ILE A 82 -3.75 -12.01 3.68
N VAL A 83 -3.77 -11.25 2.60
CA VAL A 83 -4.33 -11.69 1.33
C VAL A 83 -3.24 -12.50 0.61
N ASP A 84 -3.48 -13.79 0.44
CA ASP A 84 -2.61 -14.68 -0.34
C ASP A 84 -3.14 -14.79 -1.76
N LYS A 85 -2.29 -14.39 -2.72
CA LYS A 85 -2.60 -14.43 -4.14
C LYS A 85 -1.87 -15.63 -4.78
N ALA A 86 -2.58 -16.72 -4.93
CA ALA A 86 -2.07 -17.91 -5.62
C ALA A 86 -2.33 -17.79 -7.12
N ARG A 87 -1.29 -18.04 -7.92
CA ARG A 87 -1.38 -18.17 -9.38
C ARG A 87 -1.34 -19.63 -9.73
N ASP A 88 -2.41 -20.13 -10.31
CA ASP A 88 -2.43 -21.47 -10.86
C ASP A 88 -1.93 -21.44 -12.31
N TYR A 89 -0.71 -21.94 -12.50
CA TYR A 89 -0.06 -22.05 -13.81
C TYR A 89 -0.38 -23.37 -14.53
N SER A 90 -1.24 -24.23 -13.97
CA SER A 90 -1.59 -25.52 -14.56
C SER A 90 -2.51 -25.43 -15.78
N HIS A 91 -3.13 -24.29 -16.01
CA HIS A 91 -4.01 -24.02 -17.15
C HIS A 91 -3.48 -22.91 -18.05
N ALA A 92 -3.82 -22.94 -19.34
CA ALA A 92 -3.43 -21.94 -20.35
C ALA A 92 -3.96 -20.52 -20.02
N SER A 93 -5.02 -20.43 -19.22
CA SER A 93 -5.50 -19.19 -18.60
C SER A 93 -5.08 -19.21 -17.13
N VAL A 94 -4.19 -18.27 -16.75
CA VAL A 94 -3.77 -18.10 -15.35
C VAL A 94 -4.99 -17.71 -14.51
N ILE A 95 -5.49 -18.66 -13.72
CA ILE A 95 -6.55 -18.38 -12.75
C ILE A 95 -5.87 -17.81 -11.50
N GLU A 96 -6.12 -16.54 -11.21
CA GLU A 96 -5.71 -15.93 -9.95
C GLU A 96 -6.74 -16.29 -8.88
N SER A 97 -6.39 -17.16 -7.94
CA SER A 97 -7.18 -17.37 -6.74
C SER A 97 -6.61 -16.51 -5.61
N MET A 98 -7.47 -15.79 -4.92
CA MET A 98 -7.10 -15.02 -3.73
C MET A 98 -7.70 -15.70 -2.50
N ARG A 99 -6.90 -15.83 -1.46
CA ARG A 99 -7.32 -16.41 -0.18
C ARG A 99 -7.02 -15.42 0.95
N LEU A 100 -7.90 -15.38 1.94
CA LEU A 100 -7.67 -14.61 3.15
C LEU A 100 -7.12 -15.53 4.24
N VAL A 101 -6.01 -15.13 4.85
CA VAL A 101 -5.45 -15.74 6.05
C VAL A 101 -5.71 -14.79 7.21
N GLY A 102 -6.54 -15.18 8.15
CA GLY A 102 -7.01 -14.35 9.26
C GLY A 102 -8.51 -14.09 9.20
N ASP A 103 -9.05 -13.42 10.21
CA ASP A 103 -10.47 -13.09 10.31
C ASP A 103 -10.68 -11.57 10.31
N VAL A 104 -11.45 -11.08 9.33
CA VAL A 104 -11.77 -9.65 9.15
C VAL A 104 -13.25 -9.34 9.36
N LYS A 105 -14.05 -10.33 9.76
CA LYS A 105 -15.48 -10.19 9.89
C LYS A 105 -15.85 -9.10 10.90
N SER A 106 -16.64 -8.13 10.45
CA SER A 106 -17.08 -6.96 11.22
C SER A 106 -15.94 -6.09 11.77
N LYS A 107 -14.72 -6.19 11.21
CA LYS A 107 -13.57 -5.37 11.61
C LYS A 107 -13.36 -4.22 10.64
N ASN A 108 -12.84 -3.11 11.15
CA ASN A 108 -12.21 -2.08 10.34
C ASN A 108 -10.86 -2.59 9.85
N VAL A 109 -10.60 -2.49 8.56
CA VAL A 109 -9.38 -3.00 7.94
C VAL A 109 -8.51 -1.84 7.52
N PHE A 110 -7.22 -1.91 7.86
CA PHE A 110 -6.19 -0.98 7.39
C PHE A 110 -5.20 -1.70 6.50
N ILE A 111 -5.05 -1.24 5.26
CA ILE A 111 -4.13 -1.79 4.26
C ILE A 111 -3.01 -0.77 4.01
N PRO A 112 -1.81 -0.96 4.60
CA PRO A 112 -0.64 -0.15 4.26
C PRO A 112 0.07 -0.70 3.03
N ASP A 113 0.50 0.20 2.13
CA ASP A 113 1.32 -0.13 0.98
C ASP A 113 2.48 0.88 0.83
N ASP A 114 3.49 0.57 0.04
CA ASP A 114 4.53 1.55 -0.34
C ASP A 114 4.05 2.40 -1.51
N MET A 115 3.37 1.82 -2.48
CA MET A 115 2.88 2.55 -3.64
C MET A 115 1.55 2.03 -4.16
N ILE A 116 0.75 2.93 -4.69
CA ILE A 116 -0.41 2.58 -5.50
C ILE A 116 -0.14 3.03 -6.93
N SER A 117 0.13 2.07 -7.83
CA SER A 117 0.32 2.35 -9.25
C SER A 117 -1.03 2.30 -9.99
N THR A 118 -1.47 1.14 -10.42
CA THR A 118 -2.72 0.98 -11.19
C THR A 118 -3.96 0.69 -10.33
N GLY A 119 -3.79 0.52 -9.02
CA GLY A 119 -4.84 0.28 -8.05
C GLY A 119 -5.49 -1.12 -8.09
N GLY A 120 -5.15 -1.96 -9.06
CA GLY A 120 -5.80 -3.26 -9.24
C GLY A 120 -5.64 -4.19 -8.04
N THR A 121 -4.44 -4.33 -7.49
CA THR A 121 -4.15 -5.16 -6.31
C THR A 121 -5.01 -4.73 -5.12
N ILE A 122 -5.08 -3.44 -4.87
CA ILE A 122 -5.85 -2.86 -3.74
C ILE A 122 -7.34 -3.12 -3.91
N VAL A 123 -7.90 -2.87 -5.10
CA VAL A 123 -9.34 -3.07 -5.36
C VAL A 123 -9.72 -4.55 -5.23
N ASN A 124 -8.91 -5.45 -5.78
CA ASN A 124 -9.16 -6.89 -5.67
C ASN A 124 -9.06 -7.38 -4.22
N ALA A 125 -8.07 -6.89 -3.46
CA ALA A 125 -7.97 -7.20 -2.04
C ALA A 125 -9.18 -6.65 -1.26
N ALA A 126 -9.61 -5.43 -1.53
CA ALA A 126 -10.79 -4.83 -0.90
C ALA A 126 -12.06 -5.64 -1.18
N GLN A 127 -12.26 -6.11 -2.41
CA GLN A 127 -13.38 -6.99 -2.75
C GLN A 127 -13.36 -8.27 -1.91
N LEU A 128 -12.22 -8.98 -1.88
CA LEU A 128 -12.08 -10.19 -1.08
C LEU A 128 -12.38 -9.95 0.40
N LEU A 129 -11.87 -8.85 0.96
CA LEU A 129 -12.07 -8.51 2.37
C LEU A 129 -13.55 -8.19 2.66
N LYS A 130 -14.25 -7.51 1.74
CA LYS A 130 -15.69 -7.27 1.83
C LYS A 130 -16.49 -8.56 1.76
N ASP A 131 -16.15 -9.47 0.86
CA ASP A 131 -16.79 -10.79 0.74
C ASP A 131 -16.64 -11.63 2.02
N HIS A 132 -15.55 -11.37 2.80
CA HIS A 132 -15.33 -11.96 4.13
C HIS A 132 -15.91 -11.12 5.29
N GLY A 133 -16.71 -10.11 4.98
CA GLY A 133 -17.47 -9.34 5.98
C GLY A 133 -16.73 -8.21 6.67
N ALA A 134 -15.66 -7.67 6.07
CA ALA A 134 -14.99 -6.47 6.58
C ALA A 134 -15.97 -5.27 6.63
N ALA A 135 -15.93 -4.50 7.73
CA ALA A 135 -16.81 -3.35 7.93
C ALA A 135 -16.37 -2.17 7.06
N ASN A 136 -15.26 -1.55 7.38
CA ASN A 136 -14.68 -0.45 6.59
C ASN A 136 -13.25 -0.83 6.17
N ILE A 137 -12.85 -0.38 4.98
CA ILE A 137 -11.50 -0.59 4.46
C ILE A 137 -10.85 0.76 4.22
N TYR A 138 -9.73 0.97 4.89
CA TYR A 138 -8.87 2.13 4.77
C TYR A 138 -7.57 1.70 4.11
N VAL A 139 -7.11 2.45 3.13
CA VAL A 139 -5.88 2.17 2.39
C VAL A 139 -4.92 3.33 2.56
N ALA A 140 -3.67 3.04 2.84
CA ALA A 140 -2.62 4.04 2.91
C ALA A 140 -1.44 3.66 2.04
N CYS A 141 -0.80 4.66 1.40
CA CYS A 141 0.46 4.43 0.70
C CYS A 141 1.42 5.62 0.83
N SER A 142 2.71 5.32 0.73
CA SER A 142 3.74 6.36 0.74
C SER A 142 3.84 7.06 -0.61
N LEU A 143 3.68 6.32 -1.71
CA LEU A 143 3.86 6.83 -3.08
C LEU A 143 2.58 6.62 -3.90
N PRO A 144 1.65 7.58 -3.87
CA PRO A 144 0.39 7.50 -4.62
C PRO A 144 0.58 7.88 -6.09
N PHE A 145 1.14 6.99 -6.93
CA PHE A 145 1.38 7.28 -8.35
C PHE A 145 0.10 7.42 -9.15
N PHE A 146 -0.91 6.60 -8.89
CA PHE A 146 -2.21 6.58 -9.57
C PHE A 146 -2.11 6.58 -11.09
N ASN A 147 -1.29 5.66 -11.62
CA ASN A 147 -1.03 5.51 -13.05
C ASN A 147 -2.23 4.92 -13.80
N GLY A 148 -2.35 5.27 -15.09
CA GLY A 148 -3.38 4.75 -15.97
C GLY A 148 -4.78 5.08 -15.47
N ASN A 149 -5.63 4.07 -15.31
CA ASN A 149 -7.02 4.19 -14.84
C ASN A 149 -7.18 3.92 -13.33
N ALA A 150 -6.12 4.19 -12.53
CA ALA A 150 -6.18 3.95 -11.08
C ALA A 150 -7.24 4.80 -10.39
N LYS A 151 -7.36 6.08 -10.78
CA LYS A 151 -8.34 7.01 -10.19
C LYS A 151 -9.77 6.55 -10.43
N GLU A 152 -10.09 6.14 -11.63
CA GLU A 152 -11.42 5.62 -12.01
C GLU A 152 -11.74 4.32 -11.25
N LYS A 153 -10.76 3.43 -11.08
CA LYS A 153 -10.94 2.19 -10.30
C LYS A 153 -11.17 2.47 -8.82
N LEU A 154 -10.40 3.38 -8.22
CA LEU A 154 -10.55 3.74 -6.81
C LEU A 154 -11.86 4.50 -6.57
N GLN A 155 -12.25 5.40 -7.49
CA GLN A 155 -13.54 6.06 -7.44
C GLN A 155 -14.69 5.04 -7.48
N LYS A 156 -14.64 4.10 -8.41
CA LYS A 156 -15.63 3.03 -8.50
C LYS A 156 -15.69 2.20 -7.22
N ALA A 157 -14.55 1.79 -6.69
CA ALA A 157 -14.48 1.02 -5.44
C ALA A 157 -15.02 1.81 -4.24
N TYR A 158 -14.84 3.11 -4.21
CA TYR A 158 -15.43 4.01 -3.22
C TYR A 158 -16.95 4.09 -3.38
N ASP A 159 -17.45 4.32 -4.58
CA ASP A 159 -18.90 4.44 -4.89
C ASP A 159 -19.64 3.14 -4.58
N GLU A 160 -19.01 1.99 -4.81
CA GLU A 160 -19.53 0.65 -4.49
C GLU A 160 -19.38 0.29 -2.98
N GLY A 161 -18.78 1.17 -2.16
CA GLY A 161 -18.57 0.95 -0.74
C GLY A 161 -17.53 -0.12 -0.39
N LEU A 162 -16.68 -0.51 -1.36
CA LEU A 162 -15.57 -1.45 -1.12
C LEU A 162 -14.47 -0.79 -0.30
N ILE A 163 -14.14 0.46 -0.60
CA ILE A 163 -13.11 1.24 0.08
C ILE A 163 -13.75 2.45 0.74
N LYS A 164 -13.43 2.70 1.99
CA LYS A 164 -13.92 3.85 2.74
C LYS A 164 -13.06 5.09 2.49
N LYS A 165 -11.74 4.92 2.42
CA LYS A 165 -10.78 6.01 2.19
C LYS A 165 -9.45 5.47 1.71
N VAL A 166 -8.84 6.21 0.79
CA VAL A 166 -7.43 6.08 0.41
C VAL A 166 -6.72 7.36 0.81
N PHE A 167 -5.55 7.26 1.39
CA PHE A 167 -4.71 8.41 1.69
C PHE A 167 -3.23 8.07 1.50
N GLY A 168 -2.47 9.08 1.16
CA GLY A 168 -1.04 8.92 0.90
C GLY A 168 -0.28 10.17 1.30
N THR A 169 1.03 10.13 1.14
CA THR A 169 1.87 11.30 1.31
C THR A 169 1.81 12.19 0.06
N ASP A 170 2.32 13.39 0.17
CA ASP A 170 2.49 14.34 -0.93
C ASP A 170 3.84 14.16 -1.68
N ALA A 171 4.53 13.05 -1.44
CA ALA A 171 5.77 12.71 -2.15
C ALA A 171 5.58 12.59 -3.67
N VAL A 172 4.34 12.29 -4.11
CA VAL A 172 3.91 12.39 -5.51
C VAL A 172 2.87 13.50 -5.61
N MET A 173 3.23 14.59 -6.27
CA MET A 173 2.37 15.76 -6.40
C MET A 173 1.24 15.52 -7.41
N HIS A 174 0.00 15.71 -6.99
CA HIS A 174 -1.20 15.61 -7.84
C HIS A 174 -1.93 16.96 -8.06
N GLY A 175 -1.39 18.05 -7.51
CA GLY A 175 -2.00 19.38 -7.53
C GLY A 175 -2.90 19.65 -6.31
N GLU A 176 -3.11 20.94 -6.02
CA GLU A 176 -3.75 21.42 -4.79
C GLU A 176 -5.20 20.95 -4.60
N LYS A 177 -5.94 20.76 -5.70
CA LYS A 177 -7.35 20.35 -5.65
C LYS A 177 -7.57 18.83 -5.73
N PHE A 178 -6.51 18.04 -5.66
CA PHE A 178 -6.63 16.61 -5.84
C PHE A 178 -7.60 15.95 -4.84
N SER A 179 -7.48 16.30 -3.57
CA SER A 179 -8.34 15.72 -2.50
C SER A 179 -9.80 16.19 -2.60
N GLU A 180 -10.05 17.39 -3.12
CA GLU A 180 -11.40 17.92 -3.36
C GLU A 180 -12.10 17.17 -4.52
N GLN A 181 -11.34 16.78 -5.53
CA GLN A 181 -11.83 16.09 -6.73
C GLN A 181 -11.96 14.57 -6.56
N ASN A 182 -11.33 14.01 -5.54
CA ASN A 182 -11.26 12.58 -5.28
C ASN A 182 -11.67 12.29 -3.83
N PRO A 183 -12.96 12.01 -3.56
CA PRO A 183 -13.49 11.85 -2.20
C PRO A 183 -13.02 10.57 -1.49
N TRP A 184 -12.49 9.62 -2.27
CA TRP A 184 -11.90 8.37 -1.78
C TRP A 184 -10.56 8.52 -1.12
#